data_b0ca6dfffaac1c5688645acc8e7fbd78
#
_entry.id   b0ca6dfffaac1c5688645acc8e7fbd78
#
_cell.length_a   1.000
_cell.length_b   1.000
_cell.length_c   1.000
_cell.angle_alpha   90.00
_cell.angle_beta   90.00
_cell.angle_gamma   90.00
#
_symmetry.space_group_name_H-M   'P 1'
#
loop_
_entity.id
_entity.type
_entity.pdbx_description
1 polymer ?
#
loop_
_entity_poly.entity_id
_entity_poly.type
_entity_poly.pdbx_seq_one_letter_code
_entity_poly.pdbx_strand_id
1 'polypeptide(L)'
;LQMASTAFDPENKYAVPYTWGDLGILYNDKRLEELGIDPPTKWSDLWDERLSGELLMQDSIRSAFTIALTKNGYSLNTTNPDEITIAKNDLITQKPLVQAYVIDQVRDKMIGGEAAVGVIYSGEMLYIQNEVKELGLDYNLNYVLPEEGTYIFIDCWVVPKNAKHKENAEKWINFLCRPDIAKKNFEYITYSTPNKGAFDLLDADLQNNKALFPDIDNLKNAEVLQYLGDEVDDLYNEAWKEVKAE
;
A
#
# COMPACT_ATOMS: atom_id res chain seq x y z
N LEU A 1 -9.18 12.44 -3.51
CA LEU A 1 -8.05 12.83 -2.64
C LEU A 1 -8.42 13.93 -1.64
N GLN A 2 -9.19 14.93 -2.06
CA GLN A 2 -9.70 15.93 -1.14
C GLN A 2 -10.51 15.32 0.02
N MET A 3 -11.22 14.21 -0.22
CA MET A 3 -11.94 13.48 0.84
C MET A 3 -11.02 12.77 1.83
N ALA A 4 -9.88 12.23 1.38
CA ALA A 4 -8.97 11.52 2.28
C ALA A 4 -8.18 12.48 3.20
N SER A 5 -7.78 13.67 2.71
CA SER A 5 -7.13 14.69 3.56
C SER A 5 -8.07 15.26 4.62
N THR A 6 -9.38 15.25 4.39
CA THR A 6 -10.37 15.71 5.37
C THR A 6 -10.47 14.82 6.61
N ALA A 7 -9.93 13.59 6.55
CA ALA A 7 -9.94 12.68 7.69
C ALA A 7 -8.99 13.11 8.82
N PHE A 8 -7.86 13.78 8.51
CA PHE A 8 -6.87 14.18 9.49
C PHE A 8 -6.53 15.68 9.51
N ASP A 9 -6.74 16.40 8.41
CA ASP A 9 -6.52 17.86 8.31
C ASP A 9 -7.57 18.51 7.38
N PRO A 10 -8.83 18.66 7.83
CA PRO A 10 -9.97 19.08 7.00
C PRO A 10 -9.77 20.44 6.30
N GLU A 11 -8.95 21.30 6.89
CA GLU A 11 -8.71 22.66 6.39
C GLU A 11 -7.37 22.80 5.66
N ASN A 12 -6.61 21.70 5.51
CA ASN A 12 -5.22 21.72 5.01
C ASN A 12 -4.33 22.73 5.75
N LYS A 13 -4.50 22.80 7.05
CA LYS A 13 -3.86 23.81 7.90
C LYS A 13 -2.43 23.44 8.29
N TYR A 14 -2.16 22.14 8.41
CA TYR A 14 -0.91 21.62 8.97
C TYR A 14 -0.12 20.79 7.98
N ALA A 15 -0.76 20.26 6.96
CA ALA A 15 -0.18 19.29 6.04
C ALA A 15 -0.45 19.66 4.57
N VAL A 16 0.56 19.49 3.72
CA VAL A 16 0.41 19.65 2.26
C VAL A 16 0.60 18.28 1.62
N PRO A 17 -0.43 17.68 1.00
CA PRO A 17 -0.32 16.40 0.32
C PRO A 17 0.78 16.40 -0.74
N TYR A 18 1.59 15.33 -0.74
CA TYR A 18 2.76 15.18 -1.60
C TYR A 18 2.65 13.99 -2.54
N THR A 19 2.43 12.81 -1.98
CA THR A 19 2.14 11.57 -2.72
C THR A 19 0.98 10.84 -2.08
N TRP A 20 0.44 9.84 -2.77
CA TRP A 20 -0.56 8.96 -2.22
C TRP A 20 -0.49 7.59 -2.88
N GLY A 21 -1.13 6.63 -2.28
CA GLY A 21 -1.26 5.29 -2.80
C GLY A 21 -2.18 4.45 -1.92
N ASP A 22 -2.19 3.19 -2.21
CA ASP A 22 -2.94 2.16 -1.51
C ASP A 22 -2.09 0.90 -1.33
N LEU A 23 -2.58 -0.04 -0.53
CA LEU A 23 -1.98 -1.35 -0.34
C LEU A 23 -2.75 -2.37 -1.18
N GLY A 24 -2.04 -3.21 -1.92
CA GLY A 24 -2.68 -4.22 -2.74
C GLY A 24 -1.83 -5.47 -2.91
N ILE A 25 -2.27 -6.34 -3.80
CA ILE A 25 -1.64 -7.61 -4.10
C ILE A 25 -0.88 -7.49 -5.42
N LEU A 26 0.40 -7.82 -5.39
CA LEU A 26 1.25 -8.01 -6.57
C LEU A 26 1.38 -9.50 -6.82
N TYR A 27 1.17 -9.94 -8.07
CA TYR A 27 1.32 -11.36 -8.40
C TYR A 27 2.07 -11.56 -9.71
N ASN A 28 2.80 -12.67 -9.77
CA ASN A 28 3.49 -13.18 -10.94
C ASN A 28 2.56 -14.15 -11.68
N ASP A 29 2.10 -13.78 -12.88
CA ASP A 29 1.12 -14.54 -13.65
C ASP A 29 1.61 -15.95 -14.00
N LYS A 30 2.85 -16.08 -14.42
CA LYS A 30 3.45 -17.37 -14.78
C LYS A 30 3.60 -18.27 -13.56
N ARG A 31 4.02 -17.71 -12.42
CA ARG A 31 4.19 -18.51 -11.20
C ARG A 31 2.86 -19.00 -10.66
N LEU A 32 1.81 -18.19 -10.75
CA LEU A 32 0.44 -18.63 -10.39
C LEU A 32 -0.05 -19.74 -11.31
N GLU A 33 0.21 -19.64 -12.63
CA GLU A 33 -0.14 -20.71 -13.58
C GLU A 33 0.57 -22.02 -13.23
N GLU A 34 1.87 -21.98 -12.90
CA GLU A 34 2.64 -23.16 -12.47
C GLU A 34 2.07 -23.81 -11.19
N LEU A 35 1.52 -23.01 -10.27
CA LEU A 35 0.86 -23.48 -9.06
C LEU A 35 -0.59 -23.89 -9.27
N GLY A 36 -1.17 -23.62 -10.44
CA GLY A 36 -2.58 -23.85 -10.75
C GLY A 36 -3.52 -22.95 -9.95
N ILE A 37 -3.10 -21.72 -9.66
CA ILE A 37 -3.85 -20.70 -8.90
C ILE A 37 -4.33 -19.63 -9.85
N ASP A 38 -5.61 -19.28 -9.76
CA ASP A 38 -6.17 -18.14 -10.50
C ASP A 38 -5.64 -16.80 -9.93
N PRO A 39 -5.57 -15.72 -10.75
CA PRO A 39 -5.20 -14.41 -10.25
C PRO A 39 -6.04 -13.97 -9.04
N PRO A 40 -5.42 -13.50 -7.96
CA PRO A 40 -6.13 -13.11 -6.74
C PRO A 40 -7.03 -11.88 -7.01
N THR A 41 -8.17 -11.82 -6.35
CA THR A 41 -9.09 -10.67 -6.36
C THR A 41 -9.42 -10.17 -4.96
N LYS A 42 -9.06 -10.95 -3.96
CA LYS A 42 -9.40 -10.76 -2.55
C LYS A 42 -8.22 -11.00 -1.64
N TRP A 43 -8.24 -10.39 -0.46
CA TRP A 43 -7.26 -10.71 0.57
C TRP A 43 -7.36 -12.17 1.02
N SER A 44 -8.58 -12.73 1.05
CA SER A 44 -8.81 -14.13 1.41
C SER A 44 -8.07 -15.12 0.51
N ASP A 45 -7.75 -14.76 -0.74
CA ASP A 45 -7.00 -15.60 -1.67
C ASP A 45 -5.54 -15.83 -1.21
N LEU A 46 -5.03 -14.98 -0.30
CA LEU A 46 -3.69 -15.14 0.30
C LEU A 46 -3.62 -16.25 1.38
N TRP A 47 -4.70 -16.98 1.62
CA TRP A 47 -4.76 -18.15 2.50
C TRP A 47 -4.84 -19.48 1.72
N ASP A 48 -4.62 -19.45 0.39
CA ASP A 48 -4.55 -20.68 -0.41
C ASP A 48 -3.28 -21.48 -0.04
N GLU A 49 -3.44 -22.73 0.38
CA GLU A 49 -2.34 -23.60 0.83
C GLU A 49 -1.29 -23.83 -0.27
N ARG A 50 -1.65 -23.68 -1.55
CA ARG A 50 -0.73 -23.77 -2.69
C ARG A 50 0.31 -22.67 -2.72
N LEU A 51 0.07 -21.56 -1.98
CA LEU A 51 1.02 -20.45 -1.81
C LEU A 51 2.12 -20.74 -0.76
N SER A 52 2.26 -21.98 -0.27
CA SER A 52 3.25 -22.32 0.75
C SER A 52 4.68 -21.97 0.31
N GLY A 53 5.29 -20.99 1.01
CA GLY A 53 6.62 -20.46 0.68
C GLY A 53 6.67 -19.52 -0.53
N GLU A 54 5.52 -19.10 -1.05
CA GLU A 54 5.37 -18.26 -2.25
C GLU A 54 4.72 -16.90 -1.96
N LEU A 55 4.48 -16.58 -0.69
CA LEU A 55 3.82 -15.36 -0.24
C LEU A 55 4.80 -14.43 0.48
N LEU A 56 4.89 -13.19 0.02
CA LEU A 56 5.61 -12.10 0.69
C LEU A 56 4.61 -11.20 1.42
N MET A 57 4.68 -11.17 2.75
CA MET A 57 3.80 -10.36 3.59
C MET A 57 4.48 -9.11 4.12
N GLN A 58 3.68 -8.10 4.46
CA GLN A 58 4.17 -6.84 5.03
C GLN A 58 4.71 -7.01 6.45
N ASP A 59 5.95 -6.58 6.69
CA ASP A 59 6.54 -6.46 8.03
C ASP A 59 6.15 -5.12 8.68
N SER A 60 4.86 -4.84 8.66
CA SER A 60 4.24 -3.65 9.25
C SER A 60 2.97 -4.09 9.95
N ILE A 61 2.87 -3.81 11.24
CA ILE A 61 1.75 -4.23 12.09
C ILE A 61 0.42 -3.82 11.49
N ARG A 62 0.23 -2.52 11.25
CA ARG A 62 -1.03 -2.00 10.74
C ARG A 62 -1.35 -2.50 9.32
N SER A 63 -0.32 -2.69 8.47
CA SER A 63 -0.52 -3.25 7.12
C SER A 63 -0.91 -4.73 7.16
N ALA A 64 -0.22 -5.55 7.97
CA ALA A 64 -0.55 -6.96 8.11
C ALA A 64 -1.96 -7.17 8.71
N PHE A 65 -2.29 -6.40 9.76
CA PHE A 65 -3.62 -6.46 10.36
C PHE A 65 -4.72 -5.93 9.44
N THR A 66 -4.46 -4.92 8.60
CA THR A 66 -5.42 -4.47 7.57
C THR A 66 -5.91 -5.64 6.74
N ILE A 67 -4.99 -6.49 6.25
CA ILE A 67 -5.30 -7.62 5.39
C ILE A 67 -6.25 -8.60 6.09
N ALA A 68 -5.93 -9.00 7.33
CA ALA A 68 -6.73 -9.95 8.07
C ALA A 68 -8.06 -9.37 8.57
N LEU A 69 -8.10 -8.10 8.93
CA LEU A 69 -9.32 -7.42 9.37
C LEU A 69 -10.30 -7.25 8.20
N THR A 70 -9.84 -6.69 7.08
CA THR A 70 -10.71 -6.44 5.92
C THR A 70 -11.19 -7.75 5.29
N LYS A 71 -10.36 -8.80 5.26
CA LYS A 71 -10.77 -10.17 4.90
C LYS A 71 -12.00 -10.64 5.70
N ASN A 72 -12.07 -10.27 6.97
CA ASN A 72 -13.20 -10.63 7.87
C ASN A 72 -14.34 -9.61 7.84
N GLY A 73 -14.26 -8.57 7.01
CA GLY A 73 -15.28 -7.52 6.92
C GLY A 73 -15.24 -6.54 8.08
N TYR A 74 -14.14 -6.46 8.83
CA TYR A 74 -13.93 -5.50 9.91
C TYR A 74 -13.23 -4.24 9.40
N SER A 75 -13.47 -3.11 10.08
CA SER A 75 -12.69 -1.89 9.83
C SER A 75 -11.22 -2.11 10.17
N LEU A 76 -10.32 -1.63 9.33
CA LEU A 76 -8.89 -1.61 9.61
C LEU A 76 -8.51 -0.67 10.77
N ASN A 77 -9.47 0.13 11.23
CA ASN A 77 -9.35 1.01 12.39
C ASN A 77 -10.11 0.48 13.62
N THR A 78 -10.44 -0.80 13.66
CA THR A 78 -11.14 -1.37 14.82
C THR A 78 -10.34 -1.21 16.11
N THR A 79 -11.06 -0.93 17.18
CA THR A 79 -10.55 -0.91 18.58
C THR A 79 -11.10 -2.09 19.39
N ASN A 80 -11.84 -2.98 18.74
CA ASN A 80 -12.44 -4.16 19.40
C ASN A 80 -11.39 -5.26 19.58
N PRO A 81 -11.06 -5.65 20.83
CA PRO A 81 -10.06 -6.70 21.10
C PRO A 81 -10.41 -8.08 20.49
N ASP A 82 -11.70 -8.39 20.37
CA ASP A 82 -12.13 -9.67 19.79
C ASP A 82 -11.84 -9.73 18.28
N GLU A 83 -12.08 -8.62 17.55
CA GLU A 83 -11.77 -8.53 16.13
C GLU A 83 -10.26 -8.56 15.87
N ILE A 84 -9.47 -7.88 16.72
CA ILE A 84 -8.00 -7.93 16.69
C ILE A 84 -7.51 -9.36 16.93
N THR A 85 -8.14 -10.07 17.86
CA THR A 85 -7.80 -11.48 18.17
C THR A 85 -8.12 -12.41 16.99
N ILE A 86 -9.26 -12.22 16.32
CA ILE A 86 -9.62 -12.98 15.11
C ILE A 86 -8.58 -12.73 14.00
N ALA A 87 -8.24 -11.47 13.73
CA ALA A 87 -7.25 -11.10 12.73
C ALA A 87 -5.86 -11.69 13.05
N LYS A 88 -5.43 -11.65 14.32
CA LYS A 88 -4.20 -12.29 14.80
C LYS A 88 -4.19 -13.78 14.48
N ASN A 89 -5.25 -14.50 14.83
CA ASN A 89 -5.35 -15.94 14.60
C ASN A 89 -5.31 -16.27 13.10
N ASP A 90 -5.94 -15.47 12.27
CA ASP A 90 -5.84 -15.58 10.81
C ASP A 90 -4.39 -15.42 10.32
N LEU A 91 -3.66 -14.40 10.80
CA LEU A 91 -2.25 -14.21 10.44
C LEU A 91 -1.36 -15.37 10.91
N ILE A 92 -1.64 -15.94 12.07
CA ILE A 92 -0.94 -17.15 12.56
C ILE A 92 -1.21 -18.33 11.62
N THR A 93 -2.46 -18.54 11.19
CA THR A 93 -2.79 -19.63 10.25
C THR A 93 -2.19 -19.41 8.86
N GLN A 94 -1.98 -18.17 8.43
CA GLN A 94 -1.33 -17.82 7.17
C GLN A 94 0.19 -18.04 7.23
N LYS A 95 0.81 -17.91 8.39
CA LYS A 95 2.27 -17.87 8.53
C LYS A 95 3.01 -19.02 7.83
N PRO A 96 2.54 -20.29 7.84
CA PRO A 96 3.19 -21.37 7.09
C PRO A 96 3.28 -21.14 5.58
N LEU A 97 2.44 -20.25 5.01
CA LEU A 97 2.44 -19.89 3.60
C LEU A 97 3.47 -18.80 3.28
N VAL A 98 3.85 -18.01 4.30
CA VAL A 98 4.68 -16.81 4.14
C VAL A 98 6.14 -17.20 3.99
N GLN A 99 6.73 -16.84 2.84
CA GLN A 99 8.16 -16.96 2.59
C GLN A 99 8.96 -15.98 3.47
N ALA A 100 8.52 -14.73 3.51
CA ALA A 100 9.15 -13.67 4.30
C ALA A 100 8.18 -12.54 4.62
N TYR A 101 8.41 -11.92 5.78
CA TYR A 101 7.82 -10.63 6.13
C TYR A 101 8.82 -9.53 5.73
N VAL A 102 8.43 -8.68 4.79
CA VAL A 102 9.29 -7.64 4.19
C VAL A 102 8.47 -6.37 3.90
N ILE A 103 9.12 -5.26 3.63
CA ILE A 103 8.46 -4.02 3.19
C ILE A 103 8.91 -3.71 1.76
N ASP A 104 9.96 -2.94 1.58
CA ASP A 104 10.44 -2.50 0.25
C ASP A 104 11.04 -3.66 -0.56
N GLN A 105 11.57 -4.69 0.10
CA GLN A 105 12.16 -5.85 -0.55
C GLN A 105 11.16 -6.71 -1.35
N VAL A 106 9.86 -6.54 -1.14
CA VAL A 106 8.82 -7.19 -1.96
C VAL A 106 9.08 -6.93 -3.42
N ARG A 107 9.33 -5.67 -3.78
CA ARG A 107 9.60 -5.25 -5.15
C ARG A 107 10.72 -6.07 -5.80
N ASP A 108 11.89 -6.06 -5.19
CA ASP A 108 13.08 -6.69 -5.78
C ASP A 108 12.93 -8.22 -5.84
N LYS A 109 12.33 -8.83 -4.82
CA LYS A 109 12.04 -10.27 -4.79
C LYS A 109 11.05 -10.70 -5.87
N MET A 110 9.99 -9.93 -6.08
CA MET A 110 9.01 -10.22 -7.13
C MET A 110 9.61 -10.03 -8.53
N ILE A 111 10.42 -8.98 -8.75
CA ILE A 111 11.18 -8.80 -10.00
C ILE A 111 12.18 -9.95 -10.21
N GLY A 112 12.76 -10.49 -9.14
CA GLY A 112 13.63 -11.65 -9.19
C GLY A 112 12.90 -13.00 -9.37
N GLY A 113 11.56 -13.02 -9.38
CA GLY A 113 10.78 -14.26 -9.51
C GLY A 113 10.84 -15.17 -8.28
N GLU A 114 11.17 -14.62 -7.11
CA GLU A 114 11.38 -15.40 -5.88
C GLU A 114 10.07 -15.84 -5.19
N ALA A 115 8.92 -15.26 -5.58
CA ALA A 115 7.61 -15.58 -5.00
C ALA A 115 6.50 -15.42 -6.04
N ALA A 116 5.37 -16.09 -5.79
CA ALA A 116 4.18 -15.98 -6.64
C ALA A 116 3.36 -14.73 -6.33
N VAL A 117 3.29 -14.34 -5.04
CA VAL A 117 2.45 -13.25 -4.56
C VAL A 117 3.19 -12.41 -3.52
N GLY A 118 2.97 -11.10 -3.56
CA GLY A 118 3.47 -10.17 -2.56
C GLY A 118 2.47 -9.06 -2.23
N VAL A 119 2.46 -8.60 -1.00
CA VAL A 119 1.68 -7.44 -0.60
C VAL A 119 2.55 -6.20 -0.73
N ILE A 120 2.10 -5.21 -1.49
CA ILE A 120 2.92 -4.06 -1.88
C ILE A 120 2.11 -2.76 -1.95
N TYR A 121 2.79 -1.63 -1.86
CA TYR A 121 2.22 -0.32 -2.10
C TYR A 121 2.12 -0.03 -3.60
N SER A 122 0.99 0.53 -4.04
CA SER A 122 0.73 0.84 -5.45
C SER A 122 1.77 1.75 -6.11
N GLY A 123 2.44 2.59 -5.32
CA GLY A 123 3.49 3.49 -5.82
C GLY A 123 4.71 2.77 -6.42
N GLU A 124 4.95 1.51 -6.06
CA GLU A 124 6.04 0.72 -6.63
C GLU A 124 5.74 0.21 -8.06
N MET A 125 4.46 0.26 -8.49
CA MET A 125 4.03 -0.44 -9.70
C MET A 125 4.64 0.12 -10.98
N LEU A 126 4.80 1.43 -11.09
CA LEU A 126 5.41 2.02 -12.29
C LEU A 126 6.88 1.61 -12.44
N TYR A 127 7.61 1.59 -11.33
CA TYR A 127 8.98 1.09 -11.31
C TYR A 127 9.04 -0.38 -11.73
N ILE A 128 8.21 -1.23 -11.11
CA ILE A 128 8.14 -2.67 -11.41
C ILE A 128 7.83 -2.92 -12.88
N GLN A 129 6.84 -2.23 -13.44
CA GLN A 129 6.44 -2.37 -14.84
C GLN A 129 7.57 -1.98 -15.80
N ASN A 130 8.35 -0.96 -15.46
CA ASN A 130 9.53 -0.56 -16.23
C ASN A 130 10.64 -1.60 -16.15
N GLU A 131 10.97 -2.09 -14.96
CA GLU A 131 12.02 -3.11 -14.76
C GLU A 131 11.68 -4.43 -15.46
N VAL A 132 10.45 -4.92 -15.35
CA VAL A 132 9.99 -6.13 -16.07
C VAL A 132 10.22 -6.00 -17.57
N LYS A 133 9.92 -4.82 -18.13
CA LYS A 133 10.11 -4.54 -19.56
C LYS A 133 11.59 -4.41 -19.94
N GLU A 134 12.39 -3.70 -19.14
CA GLU A 134 13.82 -3.48 -19.41
C GLU A 134 14.63 -4.77 -19.30
N LEU A 135 14.34 -5.61 -18.33
CA LEU A 135 14.99 -6.90 -18.11
C LEU A 135 14.51 -7.98 -19.10
N GLY A 136 13.41 -7.72 -19.83
CA GLY A 136 12.85 -8.68 -20.79
C GLY A 136 12.39 -9.98 -20.11
N LEU A 137 11.78 -9.87 -18.93
CA LEU A 137 11.31 -11.02 -18.16
C LEU A 137 10.22 -11.76 -18.94
N ASP A 138 10.16 -13.07 -18.77
CA ASP A 138 9.19 -13.95 -19.44
C ASP A 138 7.89 -14.17 -18.64
N TYR A 139 7.62 -13.28 -17.69
CA TYR A 139 6.41 -13.19 -16.87
C TYR A 139 6.00 -11.73 -16.64
N ASN A 140 4.74 -11.53 -16.28
CA ASN A 140 4.23 -10.22 -15.91
C ASN A 140 3.98 -10.15 -14.40
N LEU A 141 4.22 -8.97 -13.84
CA LEU A 141 3.86 -8.62 -12.49
C LEU A 141 2.65 -7.70 -12.52
N ASN A 142 1.55 -8.19 -12.00
CA ASN A 142 0.25 -7.53 -12.05
C ASN A 142 -0.17 -7.11 -10.65
N TYR A 143 -0.88 -5.99 -10.56
CA TYR A 143 -1.38 -5.42 -9.32
C TYR A 143 -2.90 -5.46 -9.25
N VAL A 144 -3.44 -5.79 -8.11
CA VAL A 144 -4.88 -5.78 -7.86
C VAL A 144 -5.21 -5.15 -6.51
N LEU A 145 -6.27 -4.33 -6.52
CA LEU A 145 -6.93 -3.86 -5.31
C LEU A 145 -7.94 -4.91 -4.86
N PRO A 146 -7.81 -5.45 -3.64
CA PRO A 146 -8.74 -6.45 -3.14
C PRO A 146 -10.17 -5.92 -2.95
N GLU A 147 -11.14 -6.75 -3.32
CA GLU A 147 -12.57 -6.39 -3.29
C GLU A 147 -13.09 -6.07 -1.87
N GLU A 148 -12.50 -6.69 -0.84
CA GLU A 148 -12.86 -6.47 0.56
C GLU A 148 -12.53 -5.05 1.03
N GLY A 149 -11.56 -4.40 0.39
CA GLY A 149 -11.10 -3.06 0.74
C GLY A 149 -9.62 -3.03 1.14
N THR A 150 -9.12 -1.83 1.33
CA THR A 150 -7.74 -1.58 1.72
C THR A 150 -7.62 -0.25 2.44
N TYR A 151 -6.40 0.21 2.73
CA TYR A 151 -6.20 1.58 3.14
C TYR A 151 -5.55 2.43 2.06
N ILE A 152 -5.92 3.70 2.07
CA ILE A 152 -5.26 4.75 1.32
C ILE A 152 -4.31 5.48 2.28
N PHE A 153 -3.09 5.70 1.85
CA PHE A 153 -2.16 6.59 2.54
C PHE A 153 -1.92 7.86 1.74
N ILE A 154 -1.61 8.94 2.44
CA ILE A 154 -1.27 10.23 1.86
C ILE A 154 -0.03 10.73 2.59
N ASP A 155 1.08 10.81 1.88
CA ASP A 155 2.28 11.44 2.39
C ASP A 155 2.13 12.95 2.32
N CYS A 156 2.55 13.63 3.36
CA CYS A 156 2.38 15.06 3.48
C CYS A 156 3.66 15.75 3.90
N TRP A 157 3.88 16.94 3.34
CA TRP A 157 4.86 17.87 3.86
C TRP A 157 4.30 18.61 5.08
N VAL A 158 5.05 18.60 6.16
CA VAL A 158 4.73 19.33 7.39
C VAL A 158 5.94 20.12 7.86
N VAL A 159 5.70 21.25 8.54
CA VAL A 159 6.75 22.07 9.15
C VAL A 159 6.63 21.96 10.67
N PRO A 160 7.60 21.36 11.37
CA PRO A 160 7.57 21.26 12.84
C PRO A 160 7.45 22.64 13.50
N LYS A 161 6.74 22.71 14.63
CA LYS A 161 6.50 23.96 15.38
C LYS A 161 7.79 24.73 15.70
N ASN A 162 8.88 24.02 15.98
CA ASN A 162 10.16 24.59 16.38
C ASN A 162 11.18 24.69 15.21
N ALA A 163 10.72 24.62 13.96
CA ALA A 163 11.59 24.76 12.80
C ALA A 163 12.25 26.14 12.79
N LYS A 164 13.60 26.18 12.69
CA LYS A 164 14.37 27.43 12.69
C LYS A 164 14.23 28.23 11.40
N HIS A 165 13.93 27.56 10.30
CA HIS A 165 13.87 28.16 8.95
C HIS A 165 12.50 27.91 8.31
N LYS A 166 11.42 28.24 9.04
CA LYS A 166 10.04 28.00 8.61
C LYS A 166 9.74 28.58 7.22
N GLU A 167 10.11 29.84 6.99
CA GLU A 167 9.87 30.51 5.69
C GLU A 167 10.57 29.78 4.52
N ASN A 168 11.77 29.24 4.74
CA ASN A 168 12.46 28.48 3.69
C ASN A 168 11.78 27.12 3.44
N ALA A 169 11.28 26.46 4.49
CA ALA A 169 10.51 25.24 4.35
C ALA A 169 9.20 25.48 3.57
N GLU A 170 8.47 26.55 3.88
CA GLU A 170 7.25 26.93 3.17
C GLU A 170 7.54 27.27 1.69
N LYS A 171 8.63 27.99 1.41
CA LYS A 171 9.05 28.26 0.02
C LYS A 171 9.40 26.97 -0.74
N TRP A 172 10.05 26.03 -0.07
CA TRP A 172 10.38 24.72 -0.63
C TRP A 172 9.13 23.91 -0.94
N ILE A 173 8.21 23.79 0.01
CA ILE A 173 6.93 23.10 -0.18
C ILE A 173 6.15 23.75 -1.34
N ASN A 174 6.07 25.09 -1.37
CA ASN A 174 5.39 25.78 -2.46
C ASN A 174 6.06 25.53 -3.84
N PHE A 175 7.40 25.44 -3.88
CA PHE A 175 8.12 25.06 -5.10
C PHE A 175 7.74 23.63 -5.55
N LEU A 176 7.66 22.67 -4.62
CA LEU A 176 7.28 21.29 -4.93
C LEU A 176 5.82 21.15 -5.39
N CYS A 177 4.94 22.09 -5.02
CA CYS A 177 3.55 22.12 -5.47
C CYS A 177 3.38 22.66 -6.91
N ARG A 178 4.41 23.18 -7.54
CA ARG A 178 4.33 23.59 -8.95
C ARG A 178 4.07 22.37 -9.83
N PRO A 179 3.11 22.44 -10.79
CA PRO A 179 2.75 21.31 -11.63
C PRO A 179 3.93 20.66 -12.36
N ASP A 180 4.82 21.47 -12.92
CA ASP A 180 6.01 21.02 -13.64
C ASP A 180 7.02 20.29 -12.74
N ILE A 181 7.12 20.71 -11.47
CA ILE A 181 8.00 20.10 -10.47
C ILE A 181 7.36 18.84 -9.89
N ALA A 182 6.07 18.89 -9.56
CA ALA A 182 5.33 17.73 -9.05
C ALA A 182 5.28 16.59 -10.09
N LYS A 183 5.18 16.91 -11.41
CA LYS A 183 5.33 15.92 -12.48
C LYS A 183 6.71 15.27 -12.46
N LYS A 184 7.79 16.05 -12.36
CA LYS A 184 9.16 15.50 -12.27
C LYS A 184 9.36 14.62 -11.04
N ASN A 185 8.78 15.01 -9.90
CA ASN A 185 8.78 14.17 -8.71
C ASN A 185 8.07 12.84 -8.95
N PHE A 186 6.86 12.87 -9.52
CA PHE A 186 6.13 11.66 -9.89
C PHE A 186 6.95 10.76 -10.81
N GLU A 187 7.56 11.30 -11.85
CA GLU A 187 8.39 10.54 -12.81
C GLU A 187 9.63 9.90 -12.14
N TYR A 188 10.13 10.50 -11.06
CA TYR A 188 11.31 9.99 -10.34
C TYR A 188 10.96 8.98 -9.24
N ILE A 189 9.95 9.30 -8.41
CA ILE A 189 9.58 8.48 -7.25
C ILE A 189 8.49 7.46 -7.55
N THR A 190 7.79 7.59 -8.69
CA THR A 190 6.73 6.72 -9.21
C THR A 190 5.43 6.64 -8.39
N TYR A 191 5.37 7.27 -7.22
CA TYR A 191 4.16 7.34 -6.39
C TYR A 191 3.16 8.37 -6.92
N SER A 192 1.88 8.04 -6.87
CA SER A 192 0.81 8.85 -7.45
C SER A 192 0.75 10.26 -6.86
N THR A 193 0.58 11.24 -7.73
CA THR A 193 0.54 12.65 -7.33
C THR A 193 -0.88 13.11 -7.00
N PRO A 194 -1.09 13.83 -5.87
CA PRO A 194 -2.36 14.50 -5.58
C PRO A 194 -2.50 15.84 -6.32
N ASN A 195 -1.47 16.29 -7.00
CA ASN A 195 -1.44 17.56 -7.72
C ASN A 195 -2.15 17.43 -9.07
N LYS A 196 -3.37 17.99 -9.17
CA LYS A 196 -4.15 17.93 -10.41
C LYS A 196 -3.41 18.52 -11.62
N GLY A 197 -2.70 19.64 -11.43
CA GLY A 197 -1.95 20.24 -12.54
C GLY A 197 -0.80 19.36 -13.03
N ALA A 198 -0.15 18.61 -12.13
CA ALA A 198 0.85 17.63 -12.53
C ALA A 198 0.21 16.43 -13.24
N PHE A 199 -0.91 15.90 -12.73
CA PHE A 199 -1.67 14.83 -13.37
C PHE A 199 -2.09 15.20 -14.80
N ASP A 200 -2.58 16.41 -15.02
CA ASP A 200 -2.99 16.90 -16.34
C ASP A 200 -1.79 17.02 -17.34
N LEU A 201 -0.56 17.01 -16.85
CA LEU A 201 0.67 17.02 -17.65
C LEU A 201 1.24 15.62 -17.94
N LEU A 202 0.68 14.56 -17.35
CA LEU A 202 1.11 13.18 -17.62
C LEU A 202 0.60 12.73 -18.99
N ASP A 203 1.32 11.77 -19.58
CA ASP A 203 0.88 11.11 -20.79
C ASP A 203 -0.37 10.27 -20.53
N ALA A 204 -1.18 10.05 -21.58
CA ALA A 204 -2.45 9.34 -21.47
C ALA A 204 -2.30 7.91 -20.89
N ASP A 205 -1.22 7.22 -21.22
CA ASP A 205 -0.95 5.87 -20.71
C ASP A 205 -0.74 5.89 -19.18
N LEU A 206 -0.03 6.88 -18.65
CA LEU A 206 0.15 7.06 -17.21
C LEU A 206 -1.14 7.47 -16.52
N GLN A 207 -1.92 8.39 -17.11
CA GLN A 207 -3.21 8.81 -16.54
C GLN A 207 -4.21 7.65 -16.46
N ASN A 208 -4.15 6.72 -17.40
CA ASN A 208 -5.03 5.54 -17.46
C ASN A 208 -4.47 4.32 -16.70
N ASN A 209 -3.30 4.40 -16.11
CA ASN A 209 -2.73 3.30 -15.34
C ASN A 209 -3.51 3.10 -14.03
N LYS A 210 -4.31 2.03 -13.97
CA LYS A 210 -5.22 1.75 -12.85
C LYS A 210 -4.53 1.28 -11.58
N ALA A 211 -3.29 0.83 -11.66
CA ALA A 211 -2.48 0.55 -10.48
C ALA A 211 -2.07 1.86 -9.76
N LEU A 212 -1.85 2.94 -10.52
CA LEU A 212 -1.47 4.25 -9.99
C LEU A 212 -2.70 5.12 -9.68
N PHE A 213 -3.67 5.13 -10.58
CA PHE A 213 -4.86 5.96 -10.51
C PHE A 213 -6.11 5.07 -10.64
N PRO A 214 -6.46 4.31 -9.59
CA PRO A 214 -7.62 3.42 -9.60
C PRO A 214 -8.92 4.20 -9.77
N ASP A 215 -9.95 3.52 -10.28
CA ASP A 215 -11.28 4.09 -10.35
C ASP A 215 -11.84 4.29 -8.94
N ILE A 216 -12.61 5.36 -8.75
CA ILE A 216 -13.18 5.71 -7.43
C ILE A 216 -14.07 4.59 -6.86
N ASP A 217 -14.75 3.84 -7.73
CA ASP A 217 -15.60 2.72 -7.30
C ASP A 217 -14.79 1.56 -6.70
N ASN A 218 -13.53 1.40 -7.09
CA ASN A 218 -12.62 0.40 -6.51
C ASN A 218 -12.10 0.82 -5.13
N LEU A 219 -12.24 2.10 -4.77
CA LEU A 219 -11.83 2.65 -3.48
C LEU A 219 -13.00 2.81 -2.49
N LYS A 220 -14.21 2.37 -2.85
CA LYS A 220 -15.42 2.55 -2.01
C LYS A 220 -15.30 1.92 -0.62
N ASN A 221 -14.52 0.83 -0.49
CA ASN A 221 -14.27 0.13 0.76
C ASN A 221 -12.90 0.49 1.37
N ALA A 222 -12.22 1.50 0.83
CA ALA A 222 -10.93 1.93 1.36
C ALA A 222 -11.13 2.88 2.55
N GLU A 223 -10.27 2.72 3.55
CA GLU A 223 -10.22 3.60 4.72
C GLU A 223 -8.86 4.30 4.78
N VAL A 224 -8.75 5.35 5.61
CA VAL A 224 -7.48 5.96 5.99
C VAL A 224 -7.10 5.46 7.38
N LEU A 225 -5.84 5.05 7.57
CA LEU A 225 -5.35 4.64 8.89
C LEU A 225 -5.46 5.80 9.87
N GLN A 226 -6.04 5.53 11.03
CA GLN A 226 -6.19 6.48 12.12
C GLN A 226 -5.28 6.11 13.29
N TYR A 227 -4.93 7.11 14.11
CA TYR A 227 -4.36 6.86 15.41
C TYR A 227 -5.46 6.38 16.36
N LEU A 228 -5.28 5.22 16.95
CA LEU A 228 -6.31 4.54 17.76
C LEU A 228 -6.12 4.74 19.28
N GLY A 229 -5.05 5.41 19.68
CA GLY A 229 -4.65 5.58 21.07
C GLY A 229 -3.68 4.50 21.55
N ASP A 230 -2.87 4.86 22.56
CA ASP A 230 -1.76 4.02 23.04
C ASP A 230 -2.22 2.64 23.52
N GLU A 231 -3.37 2.55 24.20
CA GLU A 231 -3.91 1.28 24.70
C GLU A 231 -4.26 0.31 23.57
N VAL A 232 -4.81 0.80 22.46
CA VAL A 232 -5.15 -0.03 21.29
C VAL A 232 -3.90 -0.37 20.50
N ASP A 233 -2.97 0.57 20.36
CA ASP A 233 -1.68 0.32 19.71
C ASP A 233 -0.90 -0.78 20.45
N ASP A 234 -0.96 -0.82 21.81
CA ASP A 234 -0.37 -1.90 22.61
C ASP A 234 -1.04 -3.26 22.32
N LEU A 235 -2.37 -3.32 22.13
CA LEU A 235 -3.05 -4.56 21.75
C LEU A 235 -2.55 -5.09 20.41
N TYR A 236 -2.44 -4.25 19.40
CA TYR A 236 -1.89 -4.63 18.10
C TYR A 236 -0.42 -5.07 18.20
N ASN A 237 0.38 -4.36 18.99
CA ASN A 237 1.79 -4.69 19.22
C ASN A 237 1.95 -6.08 19.86
N GLU A 238 1.19 -6.39 20.92
CA GLU A 238 1.23 -7.70 21.58
C GLU A 238 0.74 -8.81 20.63
N ALA A 239 -0.38 -8.59 19.93
CA ALA A 239 -0.89 -9.53 18.95
C ALA A 239 0.13 -9.82 17.83
N TRP A 240 0.85 -8.81 17.35
CA TRP A 240 1.91 -8.98 16.34
C TRP A 240 3.10 -9.79 16.86
N LYS A 241 3.50 -9.59 18.12
CA LYS A 241 4.55 -10.41 18.74
C LYS A 241 4.17 -11.90 18.75
N GLU A 242 2.90 -12.22 19.03
CA GLU A 242 2.40 -13.59 18.98
C GLU A 242 2.47 -14.14 17.54
N VAL A 243 2.00 -13.37 16.53
CA VAL A 243 2.12 -13.76 15.11
C VAL A 243 3.56 -14.07 14.72
N LYS A 244 4.53 -13.27 15.19
CA LYS A 244 5.95 -13.46 14.84
C LYS A 244 6.61 -14.60 15.61
N ALA A 245 6.07 -14.99 16.78
CA ALA A 245 6.64 -16.02 17.64
C ALA A 245 6.26 -17.46 17.23
N GLU A 246 5.05 -17.66 16.69
CA GLU A 246 4.56 -18.97 16.20
C GLU A 246 5.22 -19.34 14.86
#